data_bf09cbfbd134b7ef6a27fa4ce8df5cb2
#
_entry.id   bf09cbfbd134b7ef6a27fa4ce8df5cb2
#
_cell.length_a   1.000
_cell.length_b   1.000
_cell.length_c   1.000
_cell.angle_alpha   90.00
_cell.angle_beta   90.00
_cell.angle_gamma   90.00
#
_symmetry.space_group_name_H-M   'P 1'
#
loop_
_entity.id
_entity.type
_entity.pdbx_description
1 polymer ?
#
loop_
_entity_poly.entity_id
_entity_poly.type
_entity_poly.pdbx_seq_one_letter_code
_entity_poly.pdbx_strand_id
1 'polypeptide(L)'
;MEILPAALLNGSFHVRRAEPDDVAPIVALLQADAPGSRETPPDGQGLEPYQRAFDAIAADPANFLAAVEDATGQLAGTLQLTLIPCLAVGGATRLQIEAVHVRADLRSNGLGTAMMDWAAAEGRRNGAELVQLTSNAKRDSAHRFYQRLGFEASHIGFKRYYPPLP
;
A
#
# COMPACT_ATOMS: atom_id res chain seq x y z
N MET A 1 -8.48 12.75 -0.52
CA MET A 1 -9.06 11.59 0.21
C MET A 1 -9.02 11.89 1.70
N GLU A 2 -10.16 11.90 2.34
CA GLU A 2 -10.25 12.10 3.78
C GLU A 2 -10.40 10.72 4.46
N ILE A 3 -9.37 10.34 5.20
CA ILE A 3 -9.32 9.08 5.94
C ILE A 3 -8.97 9.40 7.40
N LEU A 4 -9.82 8.96 8.31
CA LEU A 4 -9.60 9.11 9.74
C LEU A 4 -8.83 7.91 10.30
N PRO A 5 -8.07 8.10 11.38
CA PRO A 5 -7.46 6.98 12.10
C PRO A 5 -8.51 5.93 12.47
N ALA A 6 -8.15 4.66 12.34
CA ALA A 6 -9.06 3.55 12.58
C ALA A 6 -8.38 2.42 13.36
N ALA A 7 -9.18 1.70 14.17
CA ALA A 7 -8.75 0.50 14.85
C ALA A 7 -9.04 -0.75 13.98
N LEU A 8 -8.09 -1.67 13.93
CA LEU A 8 -8.22 -2.97 13.28
C LEU A 8 -8.13 -4.09 14.32
N LEU A 9 -8.73 -5.26 14.01
CA LEU A 9 -8.69 -6.45 14.85
C LEU A 9 -9.01 -6.16 16.33
N ASN A 10 -10.20 -5.55 16.55
CA ASN A 10 -10.70 -5.21 17.89
C ASN A 10 -9.76 -4.28 18.70
N GLY A 11 -9.07 -3.38 18.02
CA GLY A 11 -8.17 -2.41 18.67
C GLY A 11 -6.74 -2.89 18.89
N SER A 12 -6.39 -4.10 18.40
CA SER A 12 -5.01 -4.61 18.51
C SER A 12 -4.04 -3.86 17.60
N PHE A 13 -4.54 -3.21 16.56
CA PHE A 13 -3.76 -2.41 15.62
C PHE A 13 -4.48 -1.10 15.31
N HIS A 14 -3.73 -0.06 14.94
CA HIS A 14 -4.25 1.24 14.57
C HIS A 14 -3.70 1.66 13.21
N VAL A 15 -4.59 2.14 12.34
CA VAL A 15 -4.22 2.74 11.05
C VAL A 15 -4.27 4.25 11.18
N ARG A 16 -3.23 4.90 10.74
CA ARG A 16 -3.17 6.35 10.60
C ARG A 16 -2.47 6.75 9.29
N ARG A 17 -2.54 8.02 8.94
CA ARG A 17 -1.68 8.57 7.88
C ARG A 17 -0.22 8.48 8.32
N ALA A 18 0.65 8.07 7.39
CA ALA A 18 2.08 8.08 7.63
C ALA A 18 2.61 9.51 7.77
N GLU A 19 3.59 9.67 8.64
CA GLU A 19 4.32 10.91 8.93
C GLU A 19 5.78 10.80 8.45
N PRO A 20 6.54 11.89 8.37
CA PRO A 20 7.93 11.85 7.90
C PRO A 20 8.82 10.83 8.62
N ASP A 21 8.61 10.64 9.92
CA ASP A 21 9.38 9.69 10.74
C ASP A 21 9.06 8.22 10.41
N ASP A 22 7.94 7.95 9.72
CA ASP A 22 7.57 6.61 9.27
C ASP A 22 8.32 6.17 8.01
N VAL A 23 8.95 7.09 7.28
CA VAL A 23 9.59 6.77 5.98
C VAL A 23 10.64 5.67 6.15
N ALA A 24 11.54 5.82 7.13
CA ALA A 24 12.61 4.85 7.34
C ALA A 24 12.07 3.46 7.74
N PRO A 25 11.16 3.30 8.73
CA PRO A 25 10.58 2.01 9.07
C PRO A 25 9.73 1.41 7.94
N ILE A 26 8.99 2.22 7.15
CA ILE A 26 8.24 1.73 5.99
C ILE A 26 9.21 1.19 4.94
N VAL A 27 10.27 1.92 4.60
CA VAL A 27 11.28 1.46 3.65
C VAL A 27 11.92 0.14 4.11
N ALA A 28 12.27 0.02 5.38
CA ALA A 28 12.79 -1.22 5.94
C ALA A 28 11.81 -2.39 5.78
N LEU A 29 10.51 -2.15 5.99
CA LEU A 29 9.47 -3.16 5.82
C LEU A 29 9.32 -3.59 4.34
N LEU A 30 9.37 -2.64 3.39
CA LEU A 30 9.33 -2.93 1.96
C LEU A 30 10.52 -3.76 1.50
N GLN A 31 11.73 -3.44 1.97
CA GLN A 31 12.97 -4.13 1.62
C GLN A 31 13.06 -5.55 2.19
N ALA A 32 12.49 -5.78 3.38
CA ALA A 32 12.49 -7.09 4.02
C ALA A 32 11.80 -8.17 3.18
N ASP A 33 10.82 -7.80 2.35
CA ASP A 33 10.05 -8.74 1.52
C ASP A 33 10.63 -9.00 0.13
N ALA A 34 11.59 -8.21 -0.30
CA ALA A 34 12.13 -8.27 -1.65
C ALA A 34 13.64 -7.96 -1.69
N PRO A 35 14.48 -8.77 -0.99
CA PRO A 35 15.91 -8.55 -1.02
C PRO A 35 16.43 -8.62 -2.46
N GLY A 36 17.17 -7.58 -2.88
CA GLY A 36 17.69 -7.45 -4.25
C GLY A 36 16.68 -6.99 -5.30
N SER A 37 15.49 -6.55 -4.89
CA SER A 37 14.52 -5.91 -5.80
C SER A 37 14.86 -4.43 -6.04
N ARG A 38 14.10 -3.77 -6.94
CA ARG A 38 14.21 -2.31 -7.16
C ARG A 38 13.77 -1.46 -5.95
N GLU A 39 13.18 -2.08 -4.94
CA GLU A 39 12.87 -1.44 -3.67
C GLU A 39 14.12 -1.27 -2.79
N THR A 40 15.23 -1.93 -3.14
CA THR A 40 16.53 -1.64 -2.55
C THR A 40 17.16 -0.48 -3.33
N PRO A 41 17.49 0.67 -2.68
CA PRO A 41 18.20 1.74 -3.37
C PRO A 41 19.50 1.19 -3.96
N PRO A 42 19.93 1.68 -5.13
CA PRO A 42 21.30 1.44 -5.59
C PRO A 42 22.26 1.85 -4.48
N ASP A 43 23.30 1.07 -4.27
CA ASP A 43 24.30 1.31 -3.23
C ASP A 43 24.69 2.81 -3.18
N GLY A 44 24.47 3.46 -2.03
CA GLY A 44 24.83 4.85 -1.77
C GLY A 44 23.70 5.88 -1.91
N GLN A 45 22.50 5.52 -2.31
CA GLN A 45 21.35 6.43 -2.28
C GLN A 45 20.54 6.22 -0.97
N GLY A 46 20.82 6.90 0.09
CA GLY A 46 20.14 6.81 1.37
C GLY A 46 18.58 6.88 1.32
N LEU A 47 17.96 7.58 2.25
CA LEU A 47 16.48 7.71 2.31
C LEU A 47 15.94 8.83 1.40
N GLU A 48 16.78 9.66 0.78
CA GLU A 48 16.35 10.85 0.04
C GLU A 48 15.36 10.57 -1.11
N PRO A 49 15.50 9.50 -1.92
CA PRO A 49 14.51 9.19 -2.95
C PRO A 49 13.13 8.87 -2.35
N TYR A 50 13.11 8.17 -1.21
CA TYR A 50 11.87 7.81 -0.50
C TYR A 50 11.24 9.02 0.17
N GLN A 51 12.06 9.93 0.73
CA GLN A 51 11.55 11.16 1.31
C GLN A 51 10.87 12.03 0.24
N ARG A 52 11.51 12.21 -0.93
CA ARG A 52 10.87 12.92 -2.06
C ARG A 52 9.56 12.27 -2.51
N ALA A 53 9.51 10.93 -2.54
CA ALA A 53 8.28 10.21 -2.88
C ALA A 53 7.19 10.41 -1.81
N PHE A 54 7.57 10.34 -0.52
CA PHE A 54 6.69 10.63 0.60
C PHE A 54 6.10 12.05 0.51
N ASP A 55 6.94 13.06 0.28
CA ASP A 55 6.51 14.45 0.17
C ASP A 55 5.50 14.64 -0.97
N ALA A 56 5.74 13.99 -2.12
CA ALA A 56 4.83 14.02 -3.25
C ALA A 56 3.48 13.32 -2.95
N ILE A 57 3.52 12.16 -2.26
CA ILE A 57 2.31 11.45 -1.82
C ILE A 57 1.54 12.29 -0.79
N ALA A 58 2.23 12.90 0.16
CA ALA A 58 1.60 13.71 1.20
C ALA A 58 0.95 14.99 0.65
N ALA A 59 1.54 15.58 -0.39
CA ALA A 59 1.03 16.79 -1.04
C ALA A 59 -0.20 16.54 -1.93
N ASP A 60 -0.43 15.32 -2.39
CA ASP A 60 -1.55 15.00 -3.29
C ASP A 60 -2.77 14.47 -2.50
N PRO A 61 -3.90 15.20 -2.47
CA PRO A 61 -5.10 14.76 -1.76
C PRO A 61 -5.74 13.48 -2.31
N ALA A 62 -5.38 13.04 -3.52
CA ALA A 62 -5.81 11.75 -4.05
C ALA A 62 -5.08 10.56 -3.41
N ASN A 63 -3.95 10.81 -2.72
CA ASN A 63 -3.12 9.79 -2.12
C ASN A 63 -3.27 9.70 -0.59
N PHE A 64 -3.06 8.49 -0.09
CA PHE A 64 -2.96 8.19 1.35
C PHE A 64 -1.95 7.07 1.57
N LEU A 65 -0.83 7.38 2.24
CA LEU A 65 0.09 6.36 2.73
C LEU A 65 -0.30 6.02 4.17
N ALA A 66 -0.55 4.74 4.44
CA ALA A 66 -0.94 4.25 5.75
C ALA A 66 0.28 3.76 6.54
N ALA A 67 0.39 4.17 7.78
CA ALA A 67 1.14 3.49 8.83
C ALA A 67 0.15 2.69 9.69
N VAL A 68 0.40 1.38 9.83
CA VAL A 68 -0.36 0.50 10.71
C VAL A 68 0.53 0.15 11.89
N GLU A 69 0.08 0.47 13.09
CA GLU A 69 0.84 0.28 14.33
C GLU A 69 0.22 -0.82 15.19
N ASP A 70 1.08 -1.54 15.91
CA ASP A 70 0.64 -2.45 16.97
C ASP A 70 0.41 -1.70 18.29
N ALA A 71 -0.02 -2.41 19.33
CA ALA A 71 -0.31 -1.84 20.65
C ALA A 71 0.90 -1.18 21.33
N THR A 72 2.12 -1.42 20.85
CA THR A 72 3.35 -0.80 21.35
C THR A 72 3.75 0.46 20.57
N GLY A 73 3.00 0.81 19.52
CA GLY A 73 3.31 1.90 18.61
C GLY A 73 4.37 1.55 17.56
N GLN A 74 4.72 0.26 17.43
CA GLN A 74 5.65 -0.15 16.38
C GLN A 74 4.93 -0.39 15.06
N LEU A 75 5.59 -0.07 13.95
CA LEU A 75 5.05 -0.31 12.61
C LEU A 75 4.82 -1.81 12.40
N ALA A 76 3.56 -2.18 12.19
CA ALA A 76 3.07 -3.53 11.94
C ALA A 76 2.80 -3.79 10.46
N GLY A 77 2.46 -2.73 9.70
CA GLY A 77 2.17 -2.83 8.29
C GLY A 77 2.06 -1.48 7.60
N THR A 78 1.97 -1.51 6.28
CA THR A 78 1.77 -0.33 5.43
C THR A 78 0.98 -0.68 4.19
N LEU A 79 0.32 0.30 3.60
CA LEU A 79 -0.21 0.29 2.24
C LEU A 79 -0.39 1.72 1.73
N GLN A 80 -0.37 1.88 0.41
CA GLN A 80 -0.70 3.16 -0.23
C GLN A 80 -2.01 3.05 -0.97
N LEU A 81 -2.86 4.07 -0.84
CA LEU A 81 -4.14 4.22 -1.53
C LEU A 81 -4.05 5.41 -2.47
N THR A 82 -4.59 5.27 -3.68
CA THR A 82 -4.72 6.36 -4.64
C THR A 82 -6.09 6.33 -5.29
N LEU A 83 -6.84 7.43 -5.23
CA LEU A 83 -8.09 7.59 -5.98
C LEU A 83 -7.75 8.05 -7.40
N ILE A 84 -8.20 7.29 -8.38
CA ILE A 84 -7.94 7.56 -9.80
C ILE A 84 -9.27 7.73 -10.54
N PRO A 85 -9.69 8.98 -10.85
CA PRO A 85 -10.83 9.21 -11.72
C PRO A 85 -10.53 8.66 -13.13
N CYS A 86 -11.53 8.06 -13.77
CA CYS A 86 -11.34 7.46 -15.08
C CYS A 86 -12.55 7.74 -15.98
N LEU A 87 -12.32 8.16 -17.23
CA LEU A 87 -13.41 8.31 -18.22
C LEU A 87 -13.93 6.95 -18.72
N ALA A 88 -13.11 5.93 -18.70
CA ALA A 88 -13.55 4.56 -18.97
C ALA A 88 -14.44 4.02 -17.84
N VAL A 89 -15.08 2.87 -18.07
CA VAL A 89 -15.96 2.22 -17.07
C VAL A 89 -17.06 3.17 -16.57
N GLY A 90 -17.68 3.91 -17.49
CA GLY A 90 -18.79 4.81 -17.16
C GLY A 90 -18.43 6.06 -16.35
N GLY A 91 -17.15 6.44 -16.29
CA GLY A 91 -16.67 7.58 -15.49
C GLY A 91 -16.33 7.21 -14.04
N ALA A 92 -16.23 5.93 -13.75
CA ALA A 92 -15.98 5.42 -12.40
C ALA A 92 -14.64 5.92 -11.83
N THR A 93 -14.63 6.24 -10.55
CA THR A 93 -13.40 6.40 -9.77
C THR A 93 -12.95 5.05 -9.23
N ARG A 94 -11.68 4.72 -9.39
CA ARG A 94 -11.09 3.51 -8.84
C ARG A 94 -10.16 3.80 -7.67
N LEU A 95 -10.16 2.93 -6.67
CA LEU A 95 -9.13 2.89 -5.65
C LEU A 95 -8.00 1.97 -6.13
N GLN A 96 -6.81 2.52 -6.31
CA GLN A 96 -5.59 1.75 -6.50
C GLN A 96 -4.97 1.46 -5.13
N ILE A 97 -4.66 0.19 -4.84
CA ILE A 97 -3.93 -0.22 -3.64
C ILE A 97 -2.53 -0.67 -4.05
N GLU A 98 -1.50 -0.14 -3.39
CA GLU A 98 -0.10 -0.44 -3.65
C GLU A 98 0.67 -0.66 -2.35
N ALA A 99 1.86 -1.23 -2.43
CA ALA A 99 2.80 -1.38 -1.32
C ALA A 99 2.20 -2.06 -0.07
N VAL A 100 1.33 -3.04 -0.25
CA VAL A 100 0.72 -3.78 0.88
C VAL A 100 1.76 -4.67 1.53
N HIS A 101 2.16 -4.33 2.74
CA HIS A 101 3.13 -5.10 3.52
C HIS A 101 2.68 -5.27 4.96
N VAL A 102 2.96 -6.43 5.53
CA VAL A 102 2.74 -6.78 6.94
C VAL A 102 4.07 -7.31 7.49
N ARG A 103 4.46 -6.84 8.67
CA ARG A 103 5.65 -7.30 9.37
C ARG A 103 5.64 -8.83 9.51
N ALA A 104 6.77 -9.46 9.29
CA ALA A 104 6.88 -10.92 9.09
C ALA A 104 6.30 -11.74 10.25
N ASP A 105 6.55 -11.31 11.49
CA ASP A 105 6.07 -11.95 12.72
C ASP A 105 4.55 -11.85 12.92
N LEU A 106 3.88 -10.92 12.21
CA LEU A 106 2.44 -10.67 12.30
C LEU A 106 1.64 -11.26 11.13
N ARG A 107 2.31 -11.92 10.19
CA ARG A 107 1.64 -12.56 9.04
C ARG A 107 0.80 -13.75 9.48
N SER A 108 -0.19 -14.07 8.66
CA SER A 108 -1.14 -15.18 8.89
C SER A 108 -2.06 -15.02 10.12
N ASN A 109 -2.03 -13.86 10.78
CA ASN A 109 -2.85 -13.52 11.94
C ASN A 109 -4.04 -12.60 11.60
N GLY A 110 -4.41 -12.51 10.31
CA GLY A 110 -5.57 -11.75 9.86
C GLY A 110 -5.31 -10.25 9.60
N LEU A 111 -4.15 -9.69 9.98
CA LEU A 111 -3.88 -8.26 9.83
C LEU A 111 -3.96 -7.81 8.37
N GLY A 112 -3.36 -8.54 7.44
CA GLY A 112 -3.44 -8.21 6.02
C GLY A 112 -4.87 -8.16 5.49
N THR A 113 -5.73 -9.09 5.92
CA THR A 113 -7.17 -9.07 5.58
C THR A 113 -7.85 -7.84 6.13
N ALA A 114 -7.66 -7.53 7.42
CA ALA A 114 -8.25 -6.37 8.05
C ALA A 114 -7.80 -5.04 7.39
N MET A 115 -6.52 -4.94 6.98
CA MET A 115 -6.00 -3.80 6.23
C MET A 115 -6.69 -3.64 4.87
N MET A 116 -6.88 -4.74 4.14
CA MET A 116 -7.52 -4.71 2.81
C MET A 116 -9.01 -4.38 2.90
N ASP A 117 -9.72 -4.95 3.88
CA ASP A 117 -11.14 -4.67 4.11
C ASP A 117 -11.34 -3.19 4.51
N TRP A 118 -10.49 -2.68 5.39
CA TRP A 118 -10.47 -1.27 5.74
C TRP A 118 -10.21 -0.38 4.52
N ALA A 119 -9.19 -0.70 3.71
CA ALA A 119 -8.86 0.07 2.51
C ALA A 119 -10.01 0.11 1.51
N ALA A 120 -10.69 -1.02 1.28
CA ALA A 120 -11.85 -1.09 0.40
C ALA A 120 -13.02 -0.25 0.93
N ALA A 121 -13.29 -0.30 2.24
CA ALA A 121 -14.32 0.51 2.88
C ALA A 121 -14.02 2.01 2.77
N GLU A 122 -12.77 2.41 3.01
CA GLU A 122 -12.33 3.81 2.87
C GLU A 122 -12.41 4.30 1.42
N GLY A 123 -12.01 3.47 0.45
CA GLY A 123 -12.17 3.78 -0.97
C GLY A 123 -13.62 4.07 -1.31
N ARG A 124 -14.54 3.20 -0.89
CA ARG A 124 -15.98 3.39 -1.12
C ARG A 124 -16.53 4.66 -0.47
N ARG A 125 -16.13 4.96 0.77
CA ARG A 125 -16.50 6.21 1.47
C ARG A 125 -16.03 7.45 0.73
N ASN A 126 -14.90 7.37 0.05
CA ASN A 126 -14.30 8.45 -0.75
C ASN A 126 -14.72 8.40 -2.23
N GLY A 127 -15.79 7.66 -2.59
CA GLY A 127 -16.40 7.66 -3.90
C GLY A 127 -15.78 6.68 -4.91
N ALA A 128 -14.93 5.76 -4.49
CA ALA A 128 -14.47 4.71 -5.38
C ALA A 128 -15.58 3.68 -5.67
N GLU A 129 -15.76 3.34 -6.93
CA GLU A 129 -16.73 2.36 -7.41
C GLU A 129 -16.11 0.98 -7.63
N LEU A 130 -14.78 0.94 -7.73
CA LEU A 130 -14.02 -0.31 -7.81
C LEU A 130 -12.68 -0.18 -7.11
N VAL A 131 -12.13 -1.32 -6.69
CA VAL A 131 -10.81 -1.43 -6.08
C VAL A 131 -9.93 -2.28 -6.98
N GLN A 132 -8.71 -1.86 -7.23
CA GLN A 132 -7.75 -2.63 -8.00
C GLN A 132 -6.36 -2.62 -7.35
N LEU A 133 -5.56 -3.61 -7.69
CA LEU A 133 -4.16 -3.71 -7.34
C LEU A 133 -3.39 -4.46 -8.43
N THR A 134 -2.08 -4.38 -8.38
CA THR A 134 -1.20 -5.27 -9.16
C THR A 134 -0.33 -6.08 -8.23
N SER A 135 -0.06 -7.32 -8.58
CA SER A 135 0.85 -8.21 -7.86
C SER A 135 1.86 -8.81 -8.84
N ASN A 136 3.08 -9.03 -8.37
CA ASN A 136 4.09 -9.71 -9.18
C ASN A 136 3.61 -11.12 -9.55
N ALA A 137 3.73 -11.48 -10.83
CA ALA A 137 3.28 -12.77 -11.37
C ALA A 137 3.91 -13.99 -10.67
N LYS A 138 5.04 -13.83 -9.99
CA LYS A 138 5.73 -14.90 -9.25
C LYS A 138 5.26 -15.05 -7.79
N ARG A 139 4.32 -14.23 -7.31
CA ARG A 139 3.85 -14.24 -5.92
C ARG A 139 2.56 -15.04 -5.75
N ASP A 140 2.60 -16.34 -5.98
CA ASP A 140 1.43 -17.24 -5.91
C ASP A 140 0.66 -17.15 -4.57
N SER A 141 1.38 -17.00 -3.47
CA SER A 141 0.75 -16.85 -2.14
C SER A 141 -0.06 -15.56 -2.03
N ALA A 142 0.44 -14.46 -2.59
CA ALA A 142 -0.28 -13.19 -2.63
C ALA A 142 -1.49 -13.28 -3.57
N HIS A 143 -1.37 -13.96 -4.71
CA HIS A 143 -2.51 -14.16 -5.62
C HIS A 143 -3.64 -14.91 -4.91
N ARG A 144 -3.34 -16.03 -4.23
CA ARG A 144 -4.34 -16.76 -3.44
C ARG A 144 -4.94 -15.92 -2.31
N PHE A 145 -4.13 -15.04 -1.69
CA PHE A 145 -4.62 -14.11 -0.67
C PHE A 145 -5.64 -13.13 -1.24
N TYR A 146 -5.33 -12.44 -2.35
CA TYR A 146 -6.26 -11.50 -2.97
C TYR A 146 -7.52 -12.17 -3.51
N GLN A 147 -7.40 -13.37 -4.10
CA GLN A 147 -8.56 -14.14 -4.56
C GLN A 147 -9.53 -14.47 -3.41
N ARG A 148 -9.03 -14.85 -2.23
CA ARG A 148 -9.88 -15.07 -1.04
C ARG A 148 -10.60 -13.81 -0.57
N LEU A 149 -10.07 -12.63 -0.87
CA LEU A 149 -10.71 -11.33 -0.60
C LEU A 149 -11.65 -10.88 -1.72
N GLY A 150 -11.93 -11.73 -2.71
CA GLY A 150 -12.84 -11.44 -3.81
C GLY A 150 -12.24 -10.67 -4.98
N PHE A 151 -10.90 -10.51 -5.04
CA PHE A 151 -10.26 -9.93 -6.20
C PHE A 151 -10.17 -10.96 -7.34
N GLU A 152 -10.48 -10.52 -8.55
CA GLU A 152 -10.37 -11.30 -9.77
C GLU A 152 -9.07 -10.97 -10.51
N ALA A 153 -8.33 -11.99 -10.94
CA ALA A 153 -7.15 -11.82 -11.79
C ALA A 153 -7.55 -11.63 -13.27
N SER A 154 -8.26 -10.55 -13.56
CA SER A 154 -8.89 -10.28 -14.85
C SER A 154 -8.00 -9.53 -15.84
N HIS A 155 -6.90 -8.94 -15.38
CA HIS A 155 -6.04 -8.08 -16.18
C HIS A 155 -4.56 -8.45 -16.01
N ILE A 156 -3.77 -8.25 -17.07
CA ILE A 156 -2.31 -8.42 -17.05
C ILE A 156 -1.66 -7.04 -16.99
N GLY A 157 -0.79 -6.83 -16.02
CA GLY A 157 -0.03 -5.59 -15.89
C GLY A 157 1.24 -5.60 -16.74
N PHE A 158 1.48 -4.51 -17.48
CA PHE A 158 2.69 -4.30 -18.26
C PHE A 158 3.51 -3.16 -17.64
N LYS A 159 4.83 -3.33 -17.51
CA LYS A 159 5.75 -2.31 -17.00
C LYS A 159 6.84 -2.04 -18.03
N ARG A 160 7.08 -0.77 -18.34
CA ARG A 160 8.24 -0.30 -19.10
C ARG A 160 9.08 0.60 -18.18
N TYR A 161 10.35 0.27 -18.04
CA TYR A 161 11.27 1.04 -17.23
C TYR A 161 12.07 2.01 -18.10
N TYR A 162 12.22 3.23 -17.61
CA TYR A 162 13.08 4.22 -18.22
C TYR A 162 14.49 4.12 -17.60
N PRO A 163 15.57 4.44 -18.38
CA PRO A 163 16.88 4.62 -17.78
C PRO A 163 16.85 5.78 -16.77
N PRO A 164 17.81 5.84 -15.83
CA PRO A 164 17.96 7.01 -14.98
C PRO A 164 18.07 8.27 -15.83
N LEU A 165 17.48 9.37 -15.35
CA LEU A 165 17.69 10.68 -15.98
C LEU A 165 19.18 11.07 -15.86
N PRO A 166 19.77 11.67 -16.91
CA PRO A 166 21.15 12.13 -16.88
C PRO A 166 21.41 13.18 -15.80
#